data_5d66d71a2a69652d746b0bb324c80f88
#
_entry.id   5d66d71a2a69652d746b0bb324c80f88
#
_cell.length_a   1.000
_cell.length_b   1.000
_cell.length_c   1.000
_cell.angle_alpha   90.00
_cell.angle_beta   90.00
_cell.angle_gamma   90.00
#
_symmetry.space_group_name_H-M   'P 1'
#
loop_
_entity.id
_entity.type
_entity.pdbx_description
1 polymer ?
#
loop_
_entity_poly.entity_id
_entity_poly.type
_entity_poly.pdbx_seq_one_letter_code
_entity_poly.pdbx_strand_id
1 'polypeptide(L)'
;FFGEIKVGIEAAGAEEGIELTGANSQSDVAKESEFIDTLIAKGVDVVVMSPVSTDSSVAAVERLAEAGIPVVCYNTCLNDDDASRLAYALVTTSQRELGFPVGVMAGEWAIKAEIDLKIGIHNCNRYEACQEREDGFIDGLKSTGANFEVVNNQEAFANDKATQIGTDMLIANPEINLMYAANEGGTIGAVNAVVAS
;
A
#
# COMPACT_ATOMS: atom_id res chain seq x y z
N PHE A 1 5.50 7.71 2.52
CA PHE A 1 4.35 7.72 1.60
C PHE A 1 3.20 8.60 2.11
N PHE A 2 2.49 8.24 3.20
CA PHE A 2 1.36 9.04 3.70
C PHE A 2 1.76 10.45 4.17
N GLY A 3 2.98 10.63 4.66
CA GLY A 3 3.52 11.95 5.00
C GLY A 3 3.61 12.88 3.79
N GLU A 4 4.07 12.36 2.65
CA GLU A 4 4.18 13.13 1.40
C GLU A 4 2.80 13.48 0.82
N ILE A 5 1.83 12.55 0.91
CA ILE A 5 0.44 12.82 0.51
C ILE A 5 -0.13 13.95 1.37
N LYS A 6 0.09 13.92 2.69
CA LYS A 6 -0.35 14.98 3.59
C LYS A 6 0.23 16.34 3.20
N VAL A 7 1.53 16.41 2.93
CA VAL A 7 2.20 17.64 2.47
C VAL A 7 1.55 18.16 1.18
N GLY A 8 1.24 17.27 0.22
CA GLY A 8 0.56 17.65 -1.01
C GLY A 8 -0.85 18.21 -0.77
N ILE A 9 -1.64 17.56 0.11
CA ILE A 9 -2.99 18.01 0.48
C ILE A 9 -2.92 19.39 1.17
N GLU A 10 -1.98 19.56 2.11
CA GLU A 10 -1.78 20.84 2.82
C GLU A 10 -1.36 21.97 1.88
N ALA A 11 -0.49 21.69 0.92
CA ALA A 11 -0.06 22.67 -0.07
C ALA A 11 -1.22 23.10 -0.98
N ALA A 12 -1.98 22.16 -1.51
CA ALA A 12 -3.13 22.43 -2.36
C ALA A 12 -4.23 23.18 -1.57
N GLY A 13 -4.51 22.79 -0.33
CA GLY A 13 -5.46 23.50 0.52
C GLY A 13 -5.05 24.93 0.83
N ALA A 14 -3.76 25.17 1.06
CA ALA A 14 -3.25 26.53 1.28
C ALA A 14 -3.37 27.42 0.02
N GLU A 15 -3.13 26.85 -1.17
CA GLU A 15 -3.27 27.57 -2.43
C GLU A 15 -4.72 27.98 -2.71
N GLU A 16 -5.67 27.11 -2.39
CA GLU A 16 -7.10 27.34 -2.59
C GLU A 16 -7.78 28.03 -1.40
N GLY A 17 -7.06 28.35 -0.32
CA GLY A 17 -7.60 28.98 0.89
C GLY A 17 -8.54 28.08 1.69
N ILE A 18 -8.34 26.75 1.63
CA ILE A 18 -9.14 25.76 2.35
C ILE A 18 -8.52 25.54 3.75
N GLU A 19 -9.38 25.61 4.78
CA GLU A 19 -8.98 25.27 6.15
C GLU A 19 -8.93 23.74 6.31
N LEU A 20 -7.78 23.19 6.68
CA LEU A 20 -7.57 21.77 6.83
C LEU A 20 -7.45 21.36 8.28
N THR A 21 -8.12 20.27 8.66
CA THR A 21 -7.92 19.58 9.92
C THR A 21 -7.62 18.10 9.63
N GLY A 22 -6.62 17.53 10.27
CA GLY A 22 -6.18 16.17 9.98
C GLY A 22 -6.15 15.28 11.21
N ALA A 23 -6.33 13.98 10.98
CA ALA A 23 -6.22 12.93 11.98
C ALA A 23 -5.48 11.72 11.39
N ASN A 24 -4.87 10.91 12.26
CA ASN A 24 -4.21 9.67 11.88
C ASN A 24 -4.71 8.54 12.78
N SER A 25 -5.45 7.63 12.20
CA SER A 25 -6.01 6.45 12.89
C SER A 25 -4.97 5.40 13.27
N GLN A 26 -3.74 5.50 12.74
CA GLN A 26 -2.68 4.51 12.97
C GLN A 26 -3.09 3.07 12.62
N SER A 27 -3.84 2.91 11.53
CA SER A 27 -4.41 1.63 11.08
C SER A 27 -5.38 0.99 12.09
N ASP A 28 -6.03 1.80 12.93
CA ASP A 28 -7.02 1.39 13.90
C ASP A 28 -8.42 1.85 13.46
N VAL A 29 -9.30 0.90 13.13
CA VAL A 29 -10.67 1.16 12.66
C VAL A 29 -11.53 1.87 13.73
N ALA A 30 -11.31 1.57 15.02
CA ALA A 30 -12.07 2.23 16.09
C ALA A 30 -11.68 3.71 16.19
N LYS A 31 -10.39 4.03 16.13
CA LYS A 31 -9.93 5.42 16.10
C LYS A 31 -10.40 6.16 14.86
N GLU A 32 -10.40 5.50 13.69
CA GLU A 32 -10.95 6.08 12.46
C GLU A 32 -12.41 6.47 12.66
N SER A 33 -13.21 5.57 13.23
CA SER A 33 -14.61 5.81 13.55
C SER A 33 -14.82 7.00 14.50
N GLU A 34 -14.01 7.12 15.57
CA GLU A 34 -14.04 8.25 16.51
C GLU A 34 -13.67 9.57 15.84
N PHE A 35 -12.69 9.56 14.94
CA PHE A 35 -12.31 10.75 14.17
C PHE A 35 -13.42 11.18 13.22
N ILE A 36 -14.08 10.25 12.56
CA ILE A 36 -15.24 10.54 11.70
C ILE A 36 -16.34 11.20 12.51
N ASP A 37 -16.70 10.69 13.67
CA ASP A 37 -17.71 11.30 14.54
C ASP A 37 -17.31 12.72 14.98
N THR A 38 -16.02 12.93 15.22
CA THR A 38 -15.47 14.27 15.53
C THR A 38 -15.60 15.23 14.35
N LEU A 39 -15.33 14.77 13.12
CA LEU A 39 -15.43 15.57 11.92
C LEU A 39 -16.90 15.94 11.61
N ILE A 40 -17.81 14.99 11.79
CA ILE A 40 -19.27 15.24 11.68
C ILE A 40 -19.69 16.31 12.69
N ALA A 41 -19.27 16.18 13.95
CA ALA A 41 -19.62 17.14 15.00
C ALA A 41 -19.04 18.54 14.73
N LYS A 42 -17.89 18.64 14.04
CA LYS A 42 -17.30 19.92 13.61
C LYS A 42 -18.01 20.53 12.41
N GLY A 43 -18.79 19.75 11.66
CA GLY A 43 -19.49 20.23 10.47
C GLY A 43 -18.53 20.55 9.32
N VAL A 44 -17.56 19.67 9.05
CA VAL A 44 -16.62 19.84 7.92
C VAL A 44 -17.37 19.69 6.59
N ASP A 45 -16.92 20.39 5.55
CA ASP A 45 -17.58 20.41 4.23
C ASP A 45 -17.25 19.17 3.39
N VAL A 46 -16.11 18.54 3.62
CA VAL A 46 -15.63 17.34 2.89
C VAL A 46 -14.65 16.57 3.75
N VAL A 47 -14.61 15.25 3.57
CA VAL A 47 -13.59 14.38 4.14
C VAL A 47 -12.74 13.76 3.03
N VAL A 48 -11.42 13.93 3.11
CA VAL A 48 -10.44 13.29 2.24
C VAL A 48 -9.73 12.23 3.07
N MET A 49 -9.88 10.94 2.73
CA MET A 49 -9.38 9.85 3.54
C MET A 49 -8.88 8.65 2.75
N SER A 50 -8.00 7.86 3.37
CA SER A 50 -7.71 6.49 2.98
C SER A 50 -8.25 5.59 4.09
N PRO A 51 -9.38 4.89 3.89
CA PRO A 51 -9.98 4.02 4.89
C PRO A 51 -9.00 2.96 5.39
N VAL A 52 -9.09 2.64 6.68
CA VAL A 52 -8.23 1.60 7.30
C VAL A 52 -8.54 0.21 6.74
N SER A 53 -9.80 -0.03 6.39
CA SER A 53 -10.28 -1.31 5.86
C SER A 53 -11.36 -1.08 4.83
N THR A 54 -11.31 -1.83 3.73
CA THR A 54 -12.31 -1.78 2.65
C THR A 54 -13.71 -2.14 3.13
N ASP A 55 -13.84 -3.00 4.13
CA ASP A 55 -15.12 -3.48 4.66
C ASP A 55 -15.45 -2.91 6.04
N SER A 56 -14.48 -2.93 6.97
CA SER A 56 -14.75 -2.52 8.36
C SER A 56 -14.98 -1.00 8.51
N SER A 57 -14.50 -0.20 7.57
CA SER A 57 -14.69 1.26 7.57
C SER A 57 -16.04 1.70 6.98
N VAL A 58 -16.79 0.82 6.33
CA VAL A 58 -18.07 1.14 5.66
C VAL A 58 -19.04 1.86 6.59
N ALA A 59 -19.30 1.28 7.78
CA ALA A 59 -20.26 1.87 8.72
C ALA A 59 -19.86 3.28 9.21
N ALA A 60 -18.57 3.57 9.26
CA ALA A 60 -18.07 4.90 9.62
C ALA A 60 -18.28 5.90 8.46
N VAL A 61 -18.03 5.49 7.23
CA VAL A 61 -18.23 6.31 6.04
C VAL A 61 -19.73 6.53 5.76
N GLU A 62 -20.60 5.55 6.05
CA GLU A 62 -22.06 5.72 5.98
C GLU A 62 -22.55 6.90 6.83
N ARG A 63 -22.00 7.08 8.05
CA ARG A 63 -22.38 8.23 8.91
C ARG A 63 -21.97 9.58 8.29
N LEU A 64 -20.89 9.66 7.53
CA LEU A 64 -20.54 10.87 6.77
C LEU A 64 -21.59 11.15 5.69
N ALA A 65 -21.99 10.12 4.95
CA ALA A 65 -23.02 10.25 3.92
C ALA A 65 -24.39 10.66 4.52
N GLU A 66 -24.79 10.08 5.67
CA GLU A 66 -25.99 10.47 6.41
C GLU A 66 -25.93 11.91 6.89
N ALA A 67 -24.74 12.40 7.25
CA ALA A 67 -24.52 13.81 7.62
C ALA A 67 -24.42 14.74 6.40
N GLY A 68 -24.49 14.21 5.17
CA GLY A 68 -24.37 14.99 3.94
C GLY A 68 -22.95 15.44 3.62
N ILE A 69 -21.94 14.82 4.22
CA ILE A 69 -20.51 15.15 4.04
C ILE A 69 -19.92 14.24 2.97
N PRO A 70 -19.53 14.76 1.79
CA PRO A 70 -18.93 13.97 0.74
C PRO A 70 -17.57 13.45 1.13
N VAL A 71 -17.24 12.23 0.67
CA VAL A 71 -15.96 11.56 0.93
C VAL A 71 -15.17 11.42 -0.36
N VAL A 72 -13.93 11.89 -0.35
CA VAL A 72 -12.95 11.64 -1.39
C VAL A 72 -11.94 10.64 -0.85
N CYS A 73 -11.91 9.45 -1.43
CA CYS A 73 -10.90 8.46 -1.08
C CYS A 73 -9.59 8.75 -1.81
N TYR A 74 -8.46 8.44 -1.18
CA TYR A 74 -7.16 8.39 -1.85
C TYR A 74 -6.43 7.09 -1.52
N ASN A 75 -5.56 6.64 -2.42
CA ASN A 75 -4.81 5.38 -2.33
C ASN A 75 -5.71 4.13 -2.29
N THR A 76 -6.53 3.95 -1.27
CA THR A 76 -7.56 2.91 -1.16
C THR A 76 -8.91 3.54 -0.84
N CYS A 77 -10.00 2.81 -1.11
CA CYS A 77 -11.35 3.17 -0.72
C CYS A 77 -12.04 1.99 -0.02
N LEU A 78 -13.35 2.02 0.07
CA LEU A 78 -14.17 0.89 0.48
C LEU A 78 -14.16 -0.18 -0.63
N ASN A 79 -14.78 -1.34 -0.40
CA ASN A 79 -15.04 -2.29 -1.47
C ASN A 79 -15.86 -1.64 -2.61
N ASP A 80 -15.83 -2.20 -3.80
CA ASP A 80 -16.36 -1.57 -5.02
C ASP A 80 -17.83 -1.17 -4.91
N ASP A 81 -18.66 -2.02 -4.28
CA ASP A 81 -20.08 -1.76 -4.12
C ASP A 81 -20.34 -0.56 -3.19
N ASP A 82 -19.67 -0.51 -2.05
CA ASP A 82 -19.80 0.56 -1.08
C ASP A 82 -19.10 1.85 -1.54
N ALA A 83 -17.95 1.74 -2.20
CA ALA A 83 -17.25 2.89 -2.77
C ALA A 83 -18.13 3.59 -3.82
N SER A 84 -18.79 2.83 -4.70
CA SER A 84 -19.67 3.38 -5.73
C SER A 84 -20.88 4.15 -5.15
N ARG A 85 -21.31 3.80 -3.94
CA ARG A 85 -22.46 4.35 -3.24
C ARG A 85 -22.11 5.52 -2.32
N LEU A 86 -20.94 5.46 -1.67
CA LEU A 86 -20.57 6.34 -0.56
C LEU A 86 -19.44 7.31 -0.89
N ALA A 87 -18.55 6.98 -1.81
CA ALA A 87 -17.44 7.85 -2.17
C ALA A 87 -17.84 8.79 -3.30
N TYR A 88 -17.56 10.08 -3.14
CA TYR A 88 -17.71 11.07 -4.20
C TYR A 88 -16.67 10.87 -5.31
N ALA A 89 -15.43 10.53 -4.92
CA ALA A 89 -14.33 10.26 -5.85
C ALA A 89 -13.26 9.37 -5.21
N LEU A 90 -12.49 8.70 -6.06
CA LEU A 90 -11.28 7.96 -5.68
C LEU A 90 -10.10 8.49 -6.48
N VAL A 91 -9.05 8.93 -5.79
CA VAL A 91 -7.77 9.34 -6.36
C VAL A 91 -6.74 8.24 -6.04
N THR A 92 -6.48 7.39 -7.00
CA THR A 92 -5.56 6.26 -6.84
C THR A 92 -4.77 5.99 -8.12
N THR A 93 -3.82 5.09 -8.03
CA THR A 93 -3.16 4.47 -9.17
C THR A 93 -3.43 2.97 -9.12
N SER A 94 -3.40 2.31 -10.26
CA SER A 94 -3.54 0.85 -10.31
C SER A 94 -2.38 0.20 -9.54
N GLN A 95 -2.71 -0.48 -8.45
CA GLN A 95 -1.70 -1.14 -7.63
C GLN A 95 -1.00 -2.25 -8.39
N ARG A 96 -1.73 -2.98 -9.25
CA ARG A 96 -1.18 -4.01 -10.12
C ARG A 96 -0.20 -3.41 -11.14
N GLU A 97 -0.52 -2.25 -11.72
CA GLU A 97 0.37 -1.53 -12.64
C GLU A 97 1.61 -0.92 -11.95
N LEU A 98 1.61 -0.74 -10.63
CA LEU A 98 2.83 -0.41 -9.90
C LEU A 98 3.78 -1.60 -9.77
N GLY A 99 3.27 -2.81 -9.59
CA GLY A 99 4.09 -4.02 -9.49
C GLY A 99 4.59 -4.52 -10.84
N PHE A 100 3.76 -4.44 -11.88
CA PHE A 100 4.03 -5.04 -13.19
C PHE A 100 5.38 -4.61 -13.80
N PRO A 101 5.72 -3.32 -13.95
CA PRO A 101 7.00 -2.93 -14.54
C PRO A 101 8.20 -3.36 -13.71
N VAL A 102 8.05 -3.49 -12.39
CA VAL A 102 9.13 -4.01 -11.53
C VAL A 102 9.41 -5.47 -11.84
N GLY A 103 8.35 -6.26 -12.06
CA GLY A 103 8.47 -7.65 -12.50
C GLY A 103 9.12 -7.78 -13.89
N VAL A 104 8.72 -6.92 -14.84
CA VAL A 104 9.32 -6.87 -16.17
C VAL A 104 10.83 -6.56 -16.07
N MET A 105 11.20 -5.52 -15.32
CA MET A 105 12.60 -5.14 -15.14
C MET A 105 13.43 -6.28 -14.53
N ALA A 106 12.91 -6.96 -13.51
CA ALA A 106 13.57 -8.10 -12.87
C ALA A 106 13.75 -9.27 -13.84
N GLY A 107 12.72 -9.60 -14.61
CA GLY A 107 12.76 -10.68 -15.60
C GLY A 107 13.72 -10.39 -16.75
N GLU A 108 13.70 -9.19 -17.31
CA GLU A 108 14.63 -8.76 -18.37
C GLU A 108 16.09 -8.77 -17.88
N TRP A 109 16.31 -8.33 -16.63
CA TRP A 109 17.64 -8.39 -16.02
C TRP A 109 18.11 -9.85 -15.88
N ALA A 110 17.25 -10.75 -15.42
CA ALA A 110 17.57 -12.15 -15.25
C ALA A 110 17.94 -12.83 -16.57
N ILE A 111 17.15 -12.58 -17.62
CA ILE A 111 17.42 -13.09 -18.97
C ILE A 111 18.77 -12.58 -19.49
N LYS A 112 19.05 -11.26 -19.32
CA LYS A 112 20.31 -10.67 -19.72
C LYS A 112 21.52 -11.20 -18.95
N ALA A 113 21.32 -11.54 -17.67
CA ALA A 113 22.33 -12.09 -16.79
C ALA A 113 22.49 -13.62 -16.93
N GLU A 114 21.62 -14.28 -17.70
CA GLU A 114 21.55 -15.75 -17.87
C GLU A 114 21.38 -16.49 -16.55
N ILE A 115 20.52 -15.97 -15.65
CA ILE A 115 20.27 -16.57 -14.32
C ILE A 115 18.77 -16.91 -14.14
N ASP A 116 18.51 -17.95 -13.35
CA ASP A 116 17.19 -18.23 -12.80
C ASP A 116 16.97 -17.44 -11.52
N LEU A 117 15.82 -16.78 -11.41
CA LEU A 117 15.50 -16.00 -10.20
C LEU A 117 15.02 -16.90 -9.06
N LYS A 118 15.65 -16.74 -7.90
CA LYS A 118 15.23 -17.27 -6.61
C LYS A 118 14.79 -16.09 -5.74
N ILE A 119 13.47 -15.93 -5.57
CA ILE A 119 12.90 -14.70 -5.07
C ILE A 119 12.48 -14.84 -3.62
N GLY A 120 12.94 -13.91 -2.77
CA GLY A 120 12.37 -13.64 -1.47
C GLY A 120 11.38 -12.47 -1.56
N ILE A 121 10.20 -12.61 -0.98
CA ILE A 121 9.18 -11.57 -0.99
C ILE A 121 8.89 -11.07 0.42
N HIS A 122 9.01 -9.77 0.63
CA HIS A 122 8.44 -9.05 1.75
C HIS A 122 7.04 -8.58 1.36
N ASN A 123 6.03 -9.34 1.75
CA ASN A 123 4.64 -9.00 1.47
C ASN A 123 4.04 -8.09 2.55
N CYS A 124 2.88 -7.54 2.25
CA CYS A 124 1.98 -6.84 3.18
C CYS A 124 0.52 -7.18 2.86
N ASN A 125 0.26 -8.46 2.55
CA ASN A 125 -0.97 -8.96 1.92
C ASN A 125 -2.22 -8.92 2.83
N ARG A 126 -2.08 -8.48 4.08
CA ARG A 126 -3.23 -8.05 4.87
C ARG A 126 -3.90 -6.79 4.30
N TYR A 127 -3.23 -6.08 3.39
CA TYR A 127 -3.76 -4.95 2.63
C TYR A 127 -3.89 -5.36 1.17
N GLU A 128 -5.08 -5.26 0.61
CA GLU A 128 -5.39 -5.62 -0.78
C GLU A 128 -4.46 -4.95 -1.79
N ALA A 129 -4.19 -3.66 -1.61
CA ALA A 129 -3.24 -2.92 -2.44
C ALA A 129 -1.84 -3.55 -2.53
N CYS A 130 -1.38 -4.20 -1.45
CA CYS A 130 -0.10 -4.89 -1.43
C CYS A 130 -0.15 -6.19 -2.21
N GLN A 131 -1.25 -6.92 -2.09
CA GLN A 131 -1.46 -8.16 -2.85
C GLN A 131 -1.53 -7.88 -4.34
N GLU A 132 -2.27 -6.85 -4.75
CA GLU A 132 -2.33 -6.45 -6.15
C GLU A 132 -0.95 -6.05 -6.72
N ARG A 133 -0.10 -5.38 -5.93
CA ARG A 133 1.28 -5.07 -6.33
C ARG A 133 2.12 -6.32 -6.50
N GLU A 134 2.01 -7.28 -5.58
CA GLU A 134 2.70 -8.57 -5.67
C GLU A 134 2.22 -9.33 -6.90
N ASP A 135 0.91 -9.41 -7.13
CA ASP A 135 0.34 -10.04 -8.31
C ASP A 135 0.85 -9.39 -9.61
N GLY A 136 0.89 -8.05 -9.64
CA GLY A 136 1.44 -7.29 -10.74
C GLY A 136 2.91 -7.64 -11.00
N PHE A 137 3.73 -7.70 -9.94
CA PHE A 137 5.13 -8.09 -10.02
C PHE A 137 5.29 -9.49 -10.62
N ILE A 138 4.53 -10.46 -10.14
CA ILE A 138 4.56 -11.84 -10.65
C ILE A 138 4.11 -11.90 -12.13
N ASP A 139 3.08 -11.15 -12.50
CA ASP A 139 2.64 -11.09 -13.89
C ASP A 139 3.66 -10.42 -14.80
N GLY A 140 4.34 -9.39 -14.32
CA GLY A 140 5.45 -8.76 -15.03
C GLY A 140 6.59 -9.74 -15.29
N LEU A 141 6.99 -10.53 -14.29
CA LEU A 141 7.99 -11.60 -14.46
C LEU A 141 7.55 -12.62 -15.51
N LYS A 142 6.31 -13.13 -15.40
CA LYS A 142 5.76 -14.11 -16.36
C LYS A 142 5.76 -13.57 -17.79
N SER A 143 5.48 -12.29 -17.98
CA SER A 143 5.39 -11.67 -19.30
C SER A 143 6.73 -11.67 -20.06
N THR A 144 7.86 -11.70 -19.33
CA THR A 144 9.20 -11.73 -19.93
C THR A 144 9.65 -13.11 -20.39
N GLY A 145 9.04 -14.17 -19.83
CA GLY A 145 9.49 -15.55 -20.04
C GLY A 145 10.73 -15.93 -19.23
N ALA A 146 11.16 -15.11 -18.26
CA ALA A 146 12.25 -15.45 -17.34
C ALA A 146 11.88 -16.65 -16.45
N ASN A 147 12.84 -17.49 -16.15
CA ASN A 147 12.66 -18.55 -15.17
C ASN A 147 12.75 -17.96 -13.77
N PHE A 148 11.76 -18.25 -12.94
CA PHE A 148 11.75 -17.79 -11.56
C PHE A 148 11.04 -18.76 -10.61
N GLU A 149 11.39 -18.68 -9.35
CA GLU A 149 10.75 -19.37 -8.23
C GLU A 149 10.65 -18.42 -7.05
N VAL A 150 9.48 -18.31 -6.43
CA VAL A 150 9.32 -17.65 -5.14
C VAL A 150 9.71 -18.64 -4.05
N VAL A 151 10.91 -18.47 -3.50
CA VAL A 151 11.50 -19.38 -2.50
C VAL A 151 10.88 -19.13 -1.12
N ASN A 152 10.65 -17.86 -0.79
CA ASN A 152 10.08 -17.48 0.49
C ASN A 152 9.23 -16.21 0.34
N ASN A 153 8.11 -16.14 1.07
CA ASN A 153 7.19 -15.02 1.05
C ASN A 153 6.66 -14.79 2.48
N GLN A 154 7.02 -13.67 3.10
CA GLN A 154 6.66 -13.36 4.48
C GLN A 154 6.16 -11.94 4.63
N GLU A 155 5.21 -11.73 5.56
CA GLU A 155 4.73 -10.40 5.90
C GLU A 155 5.82 -9.58 6.59
N ALA A 156 6.17 -8.44 5.97
CA ALA A 156 7.24 -7.55 6.40
C ALA A 156 6.87 -6.07 6.14
N PHE A 157 5.77 -5.61 6.74
CA PHE A 157 5.21 -4.28 6.49
C PHE A 157 6.05 -3.15 7.07
N ALA A 158 6.47 -3.27 8.34
CA ALA A 158 7.17 -2.22 9.07
C ALA A 158 8.69 -2.40 8.97
N ASN A 159 9.39 -1.30 8.73
CA ASN A 159 10.83 -1.26 8.48
C ASN A 159 11.68 -2.01 9.53
N ASP A 160 11.42 -1.78 10.83
CA ASP A 160 12.14 -2.41 11.93
C ASP A 160 12.07 -3.95 11.89
N LYS A 161 10.87 -4.48 11.68
CA LYS A 161 10.63 -5.92 11.56
C LYS A 161 11.09 -6.47 10.22
N ALA A 162 10.91 -5.71 9.14
CA ALA A 162 11.26 -6.15 7.80
C ALA A 162 12.77 -6.43 7.64
N THR A 163 13.63 -5.66 8.30
CA THR A 163 15.08 -5.91 8.30
C THR A 163 15.41 -7.27 8.92
N GLN A 164 14.83 -7.57 10.08
CA GLN A 164 15.07 -8.86 10.74
C GLN A 164 14.51 -10.04 9.91
N ILE A 165 13.28 -9.90 9.40
CA ILE A 165 12.62 -10.91 8.56
C ILE A 165 13.45 -11.18 7.30
N GLY A 166 13.96 -10.14 6.64
CA GLY A 166 14.82 -10.29 5.47
C GLY A 166 16.14 -10.99 5.78
N THR A 167 16.77 -10.65 6.91
CA THR A 167 18.00 -11.31 7.36
C THR A 167 17.76 -12.80 7.62
N ASP A 168 16.70 -13.13 8.36
CA ASP A 168 16.36 -14.53 8.66
C ASP A 168 16.00 -15.30 7.38
N MET A 169 15.30 -14.65 6.45
CA MET A 169 14.94 -15.22 5.14
C MET A 169 16.18 -15.56 4.32
N LEU A 170 17.17 -14.66 4.23
CA LEU A 170 18.40 -14.88 3.48
C LEU A 170 19.31 -15.94 4.13
N ILE A 171 19.33 -16.01 5.47
CA ILE A 171 20.05 -17.07 6.19
C ILE A 171 19.42 -18.45 5.95
N ALA A 172 18.08 -18.51 5.98
CA ALA A 172 17.34 -19.77 5.78
C ALA A 172 17.35 -20.25 4.32
N ASN A 173 17.46 -19.34 3.37
CA ASN A 173 17.39 -19.60 1.93
C ASN A 173 18.53 -18.88 1.20
N PRO A 174 19.77 -19.36 1.31
CA PRO A 174 20.95 -18.71 0.74
C PRO A 174 20.97 -18.67 -0.79
N GLU A 175 20.07 -19.40 -1.45
CA GLU A 175 19.86 -19.38 -2.89
C GLU A 175 19.12 -18.14 -3.38
N ILE A 176 18.47 -17.36 -2.51
CA ILE A 176 17.76 -16.13 -2.90
C ILE A 176 18.75 -15.15 -3.51
N ASN A 177 18.46 -14.75 -4.75
CA ASN A 177 19.25 -13.81 -5.52
C ASN A 177 18.49 -12.53 -5.92
N LEU A 178 17.19 -12.46 -5.57
CA LEU A 178 16.35 -11.27 -5.72
C LEU A 178 15.44 -11.12 -4.50
N MET A 179 15.38 -9.91 -3.94
CA MET A 179 14.37 -9.54 -2.95
C MET A 179 13.37 -8.58 -3.58
N TYR A 180 12.08 -8.87 -3.41
CA TYR A 180 10.97 -7.97 -3.76
C TYR A 180 10.24 -7.53 -2.51
N ALA A 181 9.76 -6.30 -2.49
CA ALA A 181 8.89 -5.82 -1.41
C ALA A 181 7.75 -4.96 -1.97
N ALA A 182 6.55 -5.18 -1.47
CA ALA A 182 5.34 -4.55 -1.96
C ALA A 182 5.09 -3.13 -1.38
N ASN A 183 5.88 -2.69 -0.37
CA ASN A 183 5.74 -1.39 0.27
C ASN A 183 7.09 -0.79 0.71
N GLU A 184 7.07 0.49 1.10
CA GLU A 184 8.27 1.25 1.50
C GLU A 184 9.00 0.60 2.68
N GLY A 185 8.29 0.24 3.77
CA GLY A 185 8.91 -0.36 4.95
C GLY A 185 9.57 -1.70 4.65
N GLY A 186 8.89 -2.55 3.87
CA GLY A 186 9.43 -3.82 3.38
C GLY A 186 10.65 -3.63 2.50
N THR A 187 10.65 -2.61 1.62
CA THR A 187 11.77 -2.30 0.72
C THR A 187 13.02 -1.88 1.51
N ILE A 188 12.86 -0.96 2.46
CA ILE A 188 13.97 -0.53 3.32
C ILE A 188 14.53 -1.72 4.10
N GLY A 189 13.65 -2.57 4.65
CA GLY A 189 14.05 -3.76 5.37
C GLY A 189 14.80 -4.77 4.49
N ALA A 190 14.33 -5.01 3.27
CA ALA A 190 14.99 -5.89 2.31
C ALA A 190 16.39 -5.38 1.92
N VAL A 191 16.52 -4.08 1.63
CA VAL A 191 17.82 -3.45 1.33
C VAL A 191 18.77 -3.58 2.50
N ASN A 192 18.33 -3.29 3.73
CA ASN A 192 19.16 -3.42 4.92
C ASN A 192 19.63 -4.87 5.14
N ALA A 193 18.75 -5.85 4.94
CA ALA A 193 19.08 -7.27 5.07
C ALA A 193 20.13 -7.71 4.04
N VAL A 194 19.97 -7.30 2.78
CA VAL A 194 20.92 -7.63 1.69
C VAL A 194 22.28 -6.97 1.91
N VAL A 195 22.32 -5.72 2.39
CA VAL A 195 23.60 -5.01 2.65
C VAL A 195 24.35 -5.63 3.84
N ALA A 196 23.63 -6.24 4.78
CA ALA A 196 24.21 -6.87 5.97
C ALA A 196 24.64 -8.34 5.75
N SER A 197 24.22 -8.98 4.68
CA SER A 197 24.54 -10.37 4.31
C SER A 197 25.81 -10.44 3.45
#